data_adc7022628839d49b527c43d3020a29e
#
_entry.id   adc7022628839d49b527c43d3020a29e
#
_cell.length_a   1.000
_cell.length_b   1.000
_cell.length_c   1.000
_cell.angle_alpha   90.00
_cell.angle_beta   90.00
_cell.angle_gamma   90.00
#
_symmetry.space_group_name_H-M   'P 1'
#
loop_
_entity.id
_entity.type
_entity.pdbx_description
1 polymer ?
#
loop_
_entity_poly.entity_id
_entity_poly.type
_entity_poly.pdbx_seq_one_letter_code
_entity_poly.pdbx_strand_id
1 'polypeptide(L)'
;MSQIGLLVAEGIDFLEISGGTYENPRMVEGDKSQTVQKSVRTAAREAFFIDFAKETRKRYPNLVLMLTGGFRSRSGAEAAIKENACDIVGIARPAAVYPNFPKLLLEESKSYEDAHITLSRVQPGFLPKLLRSQILGAGAETTFYANQIHRLAKGKTPFAPASV
;
A
#
# COMPACT_ATOMS: atom_id res chain seq x y z
N MET A 1 -17.55 -11.60 6.81
CA MET A 1 -17.02 -12.34 7.99
C MET A 1 -17.26 -13.84 7.91
N SER A 2 -18.40 -14.35 7.37
CA SER A 2 -18.60 -15.80 7.16
C SER A 2 -17.56 -16.42 6.22
N GLN A 3 -17.16 -15.72 5.15
CA GLN A 3 -16.14 -16.20 4.21
C GLN A 3 -14.76 -16.39 4.87
N ILE A 4 -14.35 -15.46 5.74
CA ILE A 4 -13.11 -15.61 6.50
C ILE A 4 -13.17 -16.85 7.41
N GLY A 5 -14.32 -17.11 8.04
CA GLY A 5 -14.51 -18.30 8.87
C GLY A 5 -14.31 -19.62 8.10
N LEU A 6 -14.78 -19.68 6.85
CA LEU A 6 -14.55 -20.84 6.00
C LEU A 6 -13.07 -21.00 5.66
N LEU A 7 -12.37 -19.93 5.30
CA LEU A 7 -10.93 -19.97 5.04
C LEU A 7 -10.13 -20.41 6.26
N VAL A 8 -10.48 -19.90 7.44
CA VAL A 8 -9.83 -20.30 8.70
C VAL A 8 -10.08 -21.79 9.00
N ALA A 9 -11.29 -22.30 8.73
CA ALA A 9 -11.61 -23.72 8.91
C ALA A 9 -10.80 -24.62 7.96
N GLU A 10 -10.44 -24.12 6.77
CA GLU A 10 -9.56 -24.81 5.81
C GLU A 10 -8.07 -24.73 6.21
N GLY A 11 -7.71 -24.01 7.27
CA GLY A 11 -6.36 -23.98 7.81
C GLY A 11 -5.40 -23.08 7.05
N ILE A 12 -5.84 -21.88 6.63
CA ILE A 12 -4.94 -20.91 6.03
C ILE A 12 -3.86 -20.45 7.02
N ASP A 13 -2.64 -20.22 6.54
CA ASP A 13 -1.52 -19.77 7.35
C ASP A 13 -1.63 -18.30 7.75
N PHE A 14 -2.13 -17.46 6.85
CA PHE A 14 -2.36 -16.03 7.11
C PHE A 14 -3.44 -15.45 6.20
N LEU A 15 -4.00 -14.32 6.60
CA LEU A 15 -4.94 -13.53 5.81
C LEU A 15 -4.34 -12.19 5.46
N GLU A 16 -4.21 -11.88 4.16
CA GLU A 16 -3.86 -10.53 3.71
C GLU A 16 -5.11 -9.64 3.62
N ILE A 17 -5.07 -8.52 4.31
CA ILE A 17 -6.06 -7.44 4.21
C ILE A 17 -5.43 -6.33 3.38
N SER A 18 -5.83 -6.22 2.11
CA SER A 18 -5.33 -5.19 1.20
C SER A 18 -6.42 -4.19 0.81
N GLY A 19 -6.07 -2.93 0.66
CA GLY A 19 -7.01 -1.87 0.31
C GLY A 19 -7.22 -1.69 -1.19
N GLY A 20 -8.47 -1.54 -1.59
CA GLY A 20 -8.91 -1.17 -2.94
C GLY A 20 -9.87 -2.17 -3.57
N THR A 21 -11.00 -1.68 -4.06
CA THR A 21 -11.92 -2.47 -4.89
C THR A 21 -11.87 -1.95 -6.33
N TYR A 22 -12.12 -2.83 -7.31
CA TYR A 22 -12.27 -2.46 -8.72
C TYR A 22 -13.40 -1.45 -8.95
N GLU A 23 -14.43 -1.48 -8.12
CA GLU A 23 -15.58 -0.55 -8.16
C GLU A 23 -15.23 0.86 -7.71
N ASN A 24 -14.12 1.01 -6.99
CA ASN A 24 -13.62 2.31 -6.57
C ASN A 24 -12.10 2.33 -6.74
N PRO A 25 -11.60 2.65 -7.96
CA PRO A 25 -10.19 2.56 -8.33
C PRO A 25 -9.32 3.61 -7.61
N ARG A 26 -9.45 3.69 -6.29
CA ARG A 26 -8.67 4.58 -5.40
C ARG A 26 -7.22 4.12 -5.25
N MET A 27 -6.86 2.96 -5.80
CA MET A 27 -5.45 2.59 -6.00
C MET A 27 -4.70 3.58 -6.89
N VAL A 28 -5.41 4.44 -7.60
CA VAL A 28 -4.86 5.39 -8.58
C VAL A 28 -4.54 6.75 -7.96
N GLU A 29 -4.95 7.01 -6.71
CA GLU A 29 -4.60 8.27 -6.05
C GLU A 29 -3.19 8.17 -5.44
N GLY A 30 -2.23 8.84 -6.07
CA GLY A 30 -0.89 9.05 -5.51
C GLY A 30 -0.95 9.76 -4.16
N ASP A 31 0.10 9.59 -3.39
CA ASP A 31 0.24 10.24 -2.10
C ASP A 31 0.37 11.76 -2.27
N LYS A 32 -0.69 12.48 -1.96
CA LYS A 32 -0.68 13.95 -1.89
C LYS A 32 -0.18 14.47 -0.54
N SER A 33 0.49 13.63 0.25
CA SER A 33 0.70 13.88 1.68
C SER A 33 1.92 14.73 2.02
N GLN A 34 2.30 15.71 1.22
CA GLN A 34 3.40 16.58 1.68
C GLN A 34 2.99 17.91 2.31
N THR A 35 1.73 18.35 2.26
CA THR A 35 1.35 19.63 2.93
C THR A 35 -0.14 19.82 3.17
N VAL A 36 -1.00 18.89 2.86
CA VAL A 36 -2.45 19.08 3.01
C VAL A 36 -3.03 17.99 3.88
N GLN A 37 -3.85 18.39 4.85
CA GLN A 37 -4.73 17.50 5.61
C GLN A 37 -5.16 16.32 4.74
N LYS A 38 -4.87 15.08 5.20
CA LYS A 38 -5.35 13.85 4.56
C LYS A 38 -6.78 14.08 4.13
N SER A 39 -7.10 13.87 2.86
CA SER A 39 -8.49 14.09 2.44
C SER A 39 -9.38 13.23 3.33
N VAL A 40 -10.54 13.74 3.71
CA VAL A 40 -11.53 13.03 4.57
C VAL A 40 -11.76 11.59 4.06
N ARG A 41 -11.71 11.40 2.74
CA ARG A 41 -11.81 10.08 2.09
C ARG A 41 -10.61 9.16 2.34
N THR A 42 -9.39 9.68 2.39
CA THR A 42 -8.19 8.87 2.66
C THR A 42 -8.17 8.44 4.12
N ALA A 43 -8.48 9.36 5.04
CA ALA A 43 -8.62 9.05 6.46
C ALA A 43 -9.73 8.02 6.72
N ALA A 44 -10.90 8.17 6.11
CA ALA A 44 -12.00 7.21 6.22
C ALA A 44 -11.65 5.82 5.68
N ARG A 45 -10.85 5.75 4.60
CA ARG A 45 -10.38 4.47 4.05
C ARG A 45 -9.37 3.78 4.96
N GLU A 46 -8.38 4.52 5.44
CA GLU A 46 -7.40 3.98 6.39
C GLU A 46 -8.09 3.48 7.66
N ALA A 47 -9.03 4.27 8.21
CA ALA A 47 -9.86 3.85 9.33
C ALA A 47 -10.64 2.56 9.04
N PHE A 48 -11.29 2.45 7.87
CA PHE A 48 -12.02 1.25 7.49
C PHE A 48 -11.15 -0.02 7.49
N PHE A 49 -9.92 0.05 6.98
CA PHE A 49 -9.03 -1.13 6.96
C PHE A 49 -8.53 -1.49 8.35
N ILE A 50 -8.22 -0.50 9.17
CA ILE A 50 -7.82 -0.72 10.56
C ILE A 50 -8.98 -1.32 11.35
N ASP A 51 -10.18 -0.79 11.22
CA ASP A 51 -11.37 -1.30 11.89
C ASP A 51 -11.71 -2.72 11.44
N PHE A 52 -11.59 -3.01 10.12
CA PHE A 52 -11.78 -4.35 9.59
C PHE A 52 -10.73 -5.34 10.12
N ALA A 53 -9.46 -4.92 10.20
CA ALA A 53 -8.38 -5.74 10.75
C ALA A 53 -8.62 -6.02 12.23
N LYS A 54 -8.99 -4.99 13.02
CA LYS A 54 -9.33 -5.13 14.45
C LYS A 54 -10.52 -6.08 14.68
N GLU A 55 -11.58 -5.96 13.87
CA GLU A 55 -12.74 -6.86 13.98
C GLU A 55 -12.37 -8.30 13.57
N THR A 56 -11.51 -8.46 12.54
CA THR A 56 -11.01 -9.77 12.14
C THR A 56 -10.15 -10.39 13.25
N ARG A 57 -9.24 -9.61 13.83
CA ARG A 57 -8.41 -10.04 14.99
C ARG A 57 -9.28 -10.48 16.17
N LYS A 58 -10.31 -9.72 16.49
CA LYS A 58 -11.23 -10.05 17.59
C LYS A 58 -11.94 -11.40 17.38
N ARG A 59 -12.34 -11.70 16.14
CA ARG A 59 -13.04 -12.96 15.82
C ARG A 59 -12.11 -14.15 15.66
N TYR A 60 -10.89 -13.93 15.16
CA TYR A 60 -9.91 -14.96 14.85
C TYR A 60 -8.56 -14.57 15.47
N PRO A 61 -8.42 -14.65 16.81
CA PRO A 61 -7.25 -14.12 17.52
C PRO A 61 -5.94 -14.82 17.16
N ASN A 62 -5.99 -16.08 16.73
CA ASN A 62 -4.83 -16.87 16.35
C ASN A 62 -4.49 -16.78 14.85
N LEU A 63 -5.32 -16.12 14.04
CA LEU A 63 -5.05 -15.94 12.62
C LEU A 63 -3.98 -14.89 12.42
N VAL A 64 -2.91 -15.24 11.71
CA VAL A 64 -1.89 -14.27 11.31
C VAL A 64 -2.49 -13.30 10.29
N LEU A 65 -2.39 -12.01 10.57
CA LEU A 65 -2.91 -10.95 9.71
C LEU A 65 -1.77 -10.19 9.04
N MET A 66 -1.81 -10.08 7.72
CA MET A 66 -0.98 -9.20 6.93
C MET A 66 -1.80 -7.98 6.49
N LEU A 67 -1.36 -6.78 6.81
CA LEU A 67 -2.02 -5.54 6.38
C LEU A 67 -1.20 -4.88 5.29
N THR A 68 -1.77 -4.79 4.08
CA THR A 68 -1.13 -4.19 2.91
C THR A 68 -1.86 -2.93 2.50
N GLY A 69 -1.17 -1.80 2.49
CA GLY A 69 -1.70 -0.54 1.97
C GLY A 69 -1.18 0.69 2.68
N GLY A 70 -0.72 1.67 1.93
CA GLY A 70 -0.37 2.99 2.43
C GLY A 70 0.91 3.14 3.26
N PHE A 71 1.55 2.06 3.67
CA PHE A 71 2.78 2.14 4.48
C PHE A 71 3.91 2.81 3.73
N ARG A 72 4.45 3.89 4.33
CA ARG A 72 5.52 4.74 3.79
C ARG A 72 6.60 5.08 4.80
N SER A 73 6.41 4.72 6.08
CA SER A 73 7.30 5.07 7.17
C SER A 73 7.40 3.94 8.19
N ARG A 74 8.52 3.94 8.95
CA ARG A 74 8.70 3.04 10.10
C ARG A 74 7.62 3.29 11.15
N SER A 75 7.37 4.55 11.48
CA SER A 75 6.37 4.91 12.48
C SER A 75 4.98 4.34 12.17
N GLY A 76 4.55 4.41 10.90
CA GLY A 76 3.27 3.84 10.48
C GLY A 76 3.25 2.31 10.56
N ALA A 77 4.34 1.65 10.17
CA ALA A 77 4.47 0.20 10.25
C ALA A 77 4.46 -0.28 11.71
N GLU A 78 5.27 0.35 12.58
CA GLU A 78 5.30 0.01 14.01
C GLU A 78 3.97 0.28 14.72
N ALA A 79 3.29 1.38 14.40
CA ALA A 79 1.99 1.67 14.98
C ALA A 79 0.97 0.56 14.67
N ALA A 80 0.92 0.06 13.43
CA ALA A 80 0.03 -1.02 13.05
C ALA A 80 0.30 -2.32 13.85
N ILE A 81 1.57 -2.66 14.08
CA ILE A 81 1.95 -3.82 14.89
C ILE A 81 1.63 -3.58 16.37
N LYS A 82 2.03 -2.43 16.94
CA LYS A 82 1.80 -2.08 18.35
C LYS A 82 0.32 -2.02 18.71
N GLU A 83 -0.52 -1.57 17.79
CA GLU A 83 -1.97 -1.55 17.96
C GLU A 83 -2.64 -2.92 17.72
N ASN A 84 -1.85 -3.96 17.46
CA ASN A 84 -2.32 -5.31 17.17
C ASN A 84 -3.27 -5.37 15.95
N ALA A 85 -3.11 -4.43 15.01
CA ALA A 85 -3.88 -4.41 13.78
C ALA A 85 -3.40 -5.47 12.77
N CYS A 86 -2.11 -5.83 12.80
CA CYS A 86 -1.53 -6.89 11.99
C CYS A 86 -0.28 -7.48 12.64
N ASP A 87 0.13 -8.65 12.16
CA ASP A 87 1.41 -9.31 12.51
C ASP A 87 2.46 -9.06 11.43
N ILE A 88 2.02 -8.82 10.21
CA ILE A 88 2.88 -8.60 9.04
C ILE A 88 2.46 -7.32 8.33
N VAL A 89 3.42 -6.47 8.01
CA VAL A 89 3.22 -5.27 7.20
C VAL A 89 3.54 -5.58 5.74
N GLY A 90 2.55 -5.43 4.87
CA GLY A 90 2.67 -5.62 3.42
C GLY A 90 3.07 -4.35 2.70
N ILE A 91 4.10 -4.44 1.84
CA ILE A 91 4.63 -3.30 1.07
C ILE A 91 4.65 -3.68 -0.41
N ALA A 92 3.86 -2.98 -1.22
CA ALA A 92 3.79 -3.22 -2.66
C ALA A 92 4.52 -2.12 -3.47
N ARG A 93 3.84 -1.02 -3.81
CA ARG A 93 4.38 0.05 -4.67
C ARG A 93 5.74 0.62 -4.21
N PRO A 94 5.97 0.86 -2.90
CA PRO A 94 7.29 1.29 -2.43
C PRO A 94 8.40 0.34 -2.81
N ALA A 95 8.21 -0.97 -2.61
CA ALA A 95 9.23 -1.97 -2.90
C ALA A 95 9.53 -2.12 -4.40
N ALA A 96 8.56 -1.83 -5.27
CA ALA A 96 8.76 -1.87 -6.72
C ALA A 96 9.73 -0.78 -7.22
N VAL A 97 9.82 0.37 -6.54
CA VAL A 97 10.68 1.50 -6.93
C VAL A 97 11.86 1.72 -5.97
N TYR A 98 11.73 1.30 -4.73
CA TYR A 98 12.76 1.29 -3.69
C TYR A 98 12.89 -0.12 -3.12
N PRO A 99 13.60 -1.06 -3.78
CA PRO A 99 13.68 -2.46 -3.34
C PRO A 99 14.24 -2.64 -1.93
N ASN A 100 15.08 -1.70 -1.48
CA ASN A 100 15.66 -1.70 -0.14
C ASN A 100 14.78 -1.01 0.90
N PHE A 101 13.57 -0.59 0.56
CA PHE A 101 12.68 0.11 1.50
C PHE A 101 12.36 -0.73 2.75
N PRO A 102 12.09 -2.05 2.68
CA PRO A 102 11.93 -2.86 3.89
C PRO A 102 13.16 -2.83 4.80
N LYS A 103 14.37 -2.86 4.21
CA LYS A 103 15.62 -2.73 4.97
C LYS A 103 15.72 -1.37 5.68
N LEU A 104 15.34 -0.29 4.98
CA LEU A 104 15.31 1.06 5.57
C LEU A 104 14.38 1.14 6.78
N LEU A 105 13.23 0.48 6.73
CA LEU A 105 12.28 0.43 7.86
C LEU A 105 12.87 -0.28 9.09
N LEU A 106 13.75 -1.26 8.89
CA LEU A 106 14.37 -2.08 9.94
C LEU A 106 15.73 -1.53 10.42
N GLU A 107 16.28 -0.50 9.77
CA GLU A 107 17.60 0.05 10.08
C GLU A 107 17.54 0.97 11.30
N GLU A 108 17.85 0.45 12.49
CA GLU A 108 17.77 1.16 13.77
C GLU A 108 18.62 2.43 13.84
N SER A 109 19.72 2.49 13.07
CA SER A 109 20.58 3.67 12.99
C SER A 109 19.93 4.90 12.34
N LYS A 110 18.83 4.71 11.64
CA LYS A 110 18.06 5.79 11.01
C LYS A 110 17.00 6.35 11.95
N SER A 111 16.84 7.66 11.92
CA SER A 111 15.73 8.30 12.64
C SER A 111 14.37 7.92 12.03
N TYR A 112 13.28 8.16 12.76
CA TYR A 112 11.93 7.97 12.22
C TYR A 112 11.65 8.91 11.04
N GLU A 113 12.24 10.10 11.04
CA GLU A 113 12.12 11.09 9.98
C GLU A 113 12.82 10.63 8.69
N ASP A 114 13.97 9.94 8.83
CA ASP A 114 14.74 9.41 7.70
C ASP A 114 14.18 8.08 7.18
N ALA A 115 13.52 7.30 8.04
CA ALA A 115 12.96 6.00 7.71
C ALA A 115 11.55 6.11 7.08
N HIS A 116 11.44 6.99 6.08
CA HIS A 116 10.21 7.14 5.31
C HIS A 116 10.50 7.38 3.83
N ILE A 117 9.50 7.18 2.98
CA ILE A 117 9.55 7.53 1.55
C ILE A 117 8.28 8.25 1.13
N THR A 118 8.42 9.07 0.10
CA THR A 118 7.30 9.71 -0.59
C THR A 118 7.19 9.17 -2.01
N LEU A 119 5.99 8.88 -2.45
CA LEU A 119 5.70 8.48 -3.82
C LEU A 119 4.72 9.46 -4.46
N SER A 120 5.17 10.10 -5.53
CA SER A 120 4.29 10.92 -6.38
C SER A 120 3.30 10.05 -7.14
N ARG A 121 2.17 10.64 -7.53
CA ARG A 121 1.20 9.98 -8.38
C ARG A 121 1.76 9.79 -9.78
N VAL A 122 1.55 8.61 -10.37
CA VAL A 122 1.86 8.40 -11.78
C VAL A 122 0.94 9.25 -12.64
N GLN A 123 1.53 10.14 -13.43
CA GLN A 123 0.75 10.98 -14.35
C GLN A 123 0.34 10.15 -15.58
N PRO A 124 -0.95 10.14 -15.96
CA PRO A 124 -1.35 9.56 -17.23
C PRO A 124 -0.67 10.32 -18.37
N GLY A 125 -0.23 9.61 -19.40
CA GLY A 125 0.37 10.20 -20.58
C GLY A 125 -0.52 11.24 -21.27
N PHE A 126 0.00 11.91 -22.31
CA PHE A 126 -0.70 12.99 -23.00
C PHE A 126 -2.03 12.52 -23.66
N LEU A 127 -2.06 11.33 -24.27
CA LEU A 127 -3.25 10.81 -24.95
C LEU A 127 -4.50 10.66 -24.04
N PRO A 128 -4.41 10.04 -22.85
CA PRO A 128 -5.52 9.97 -21.91
C PRO A 128 -6.01 11.34 -21.45
N LYS A 129 -5.10 12.32 -21.29
CA LYS A 129 -5.46 13.71 -20.95
C LYS A 129 -6.23 14.38 -22.07
N LEU A 130 -5.82 14.19 -23.33
CA LEU A 130 -6.46 14.76 -24.51
C LEU A 130 -7.87 14.19 -24.73
N LEU A 131 -8.04 12.88 -24.54
CA LEU A 131 -9.31 12.18 -24.76
C LEU A 131 -10.27 12.28 -23.57
N ARG A 132 -9.89 12.95 -22.47
CA ARG A 132 -10.67 13.04 -21.21
C ARG A 132 -11.21 11.71 -20.72
N SER A 133 -10.52 10.60 -21.04
CA SER A 133 -10.96 9.25 -20.70
C SER A 133 -10.35 8.82 -19.36
N GLN A 134 -11.19 8.62 -18.36
CA GLN A 134 -10.79 8.07 -17.06
C GLN A 134 -10.35 6.61 -17.17
N ILE A 135 -10.92 5.85 -18.11
CA ILE A 135 -10.62 4.44 -18.33
C ILE A 135 -9.19 4.26 -18.85
N LEU A 136 -8.75 5.08 -19.80
CA LEU A 136 -7.39 5.03 -20.36
C LEU A 136 -6.31 5.43 -19.34
N GLY A 137 -6.66 6.19 -18.30
CA GLY A 137 -5.75 6.57 -17.22
C GLY A 137 -5.70 5.59 -16.04
N ALA A 138 -6.75 4.79 -15.85
CA ALA A 138 -6.90 3.92 -14.69
C ALA A 138 -5.80 2.83 -14.58
N GLY A 139 -5.25 2.37 -15.70
CA GLY A 139 -4.16 1.38 -15.74
C GLY A 139 -2.75 1.96 -15.66
N ALA A 140 -2.58 3.29 -15.67
CA ALA A 140 -1.26 3.91 -15.77
C ALA A 140 -0.36 3.58 -14.57
N GLU A 141 -0.88 3.61 -13.35
CA GLU A 141 -0.13 3.21 -12.15
C GLU A 141 0.26 1.74 -12.18
N THR A 142 -0.67 0.85 -12.50
CA THR A 142 -0.40 -0.60 -12.58
C THR A 142 0.70 -0.88 -13.60
N THR A 143 0.58 -0.29 -14.81
CA THR A 143 1.58 -0.44 -15.87
C THR A 143 2.94 0.13 -15.45
N PHE A 144 2.96 1.30 -14.82
CA PHE A 144 4.19 1.91 -14.34
C PHE A 144 4.92 0.98 -13.36
N TYR A 145 4.24 0.52 -12.29
CA TYR A 145 4.87 -0.32 -11.27
C TYR A 145 5.22 -1.71 -11.81
N ALA A 146 4.42 -2.32 -12.68
CA ALA A 146 4.77 -3.55 -13.38
C ALA A 146 6.06 -3.40 -14.18
N ASN A 147 6.23 -2.28 -14.89
CA ASN A 147 7.46 -1.98 -15.62
C ASN A 147 8.68 -1.82 -14.68
N GLN A 148 8.50 -1.25 -13.47
CA GLN A 148 9.60 -1.19 -12.50
C GLN A 148 10.03 -2.59 -12.02
N ILE A 149 9.07 -3.49 -11.80
CA ILE A 149 9.34 -4.90 -11.46
C ILE A 149 10.09 -5.59 -12.62
N HIS A 150 9.67 -5.39 -13.87
CA HIS A 150 10.38 -5.89 -15.03
C HIS A 150 11.81 -5.34 -15.17
N ARG A 151 12.03 -4.09 -14.80
CA ARG A 151 13.39 -3.49 -14.76
C ARG A 151 14.25 -4.21 -13.74
N LEU A 152 13.73 -4.44 -12.52
CA LEU A 152 14.43 -5.21 -11.48
C LEU A 152 14.80 -6.62 -11.96
N ALA A 153 13.86 -7.33 -12.58
CA ALA A 153 14.08 -8.67 -13.12
C ALA A 153 15.19 -8.71 -14.20
N LYS A 154 15.44 -7.58 -14.87
CA LYS A 154 16.52 -7.41 -15.87
C LYS A 154 17.79 -6.79 -15.28
N GLY A 155 17.95 -6.74 -13.96
CA GLY A 155 19.09 -6.13 -13.28
C GLY A 155 19.21 -4.62 -13.45
N LYS A 156 18.14 -3.93 -13.88
CA LYS A 156 18.14 -2.47 -14.06
C LYS A 156 17.58 -1.78 -12.82
N THR A 157 18.13 -0.62 -12.49
CA THR A 157 17.64 0.20 -11.38
C THR A 157 16.22 0.70 -11.68
N PRO A 158 15.25 0.49 -10.79
CA PRO A 158 13.93 1.10 -10.90
C PRO A 158 14.00 2.58 -10.57
N PHE A 159 12.93 3.31 -10.87
CA PHE A 159 12.81 4.74 -10.53
C PHE A 159 11.39 5.05 -10.05
N ALA A 160 11.27 6.04 -9.18
CA ALA A 160 9.99 6.54 -8.70
C ALA A 160 9.29 7.41 -9.76
N PRO A 161 7.95 7.57 -9.67
CA PRO A 161 7.24 8.53 -10.50
C PRO A 161 7.81 9.94 -10.30
N ALA A 162 7.92 10.71 -11.38
CA ALA A 162 8.39 12.09 -11.30
C ALA A 162 7.46 12.93 -10.41
N SER A 163 8.04 13.75 -9.53
CA SER A 163 7.32 14.82 -8.84
C SER A 163 6.98 15.92 -9.86
N VAL A 164 5.75 16.40 -9.83
CA VAL A 164 5.30 17.55 -10.63
C VAL A 164 5.57 18.82 -9.85
#